data_c26210c7af2c64f0ea7caf30014fcdc2
#
_entry.id   c26210c7af2c64f0ea7caf30014fcdc2
#
_cell.length_a   1.000
_cell.length_b   1.000
_cell.length_c   1.000
_cell.angle_alpha   90.00
_cell.angle_beta   90.00
_cell.angle_gamma   90.00
#
_symmetry.space_group_name_H-M   'P 1'
#
loop_
_entity.id
_entity.type
_entity.pdbx_description
1 polymer ?
#
loop_
_entity_poly.entity_id
_entity_poly.type
_entity_poly.pdbx_seq_one_letter_code
_entity_poly.pdbx_strand_id
1 'polypeptide(L)'
;YYQNTSNKNLEIQNCTTLGECFIIVSENNNKWQLTQETKTIAANLCYKATAIQIKNNKKIDIVAWYAPNIPVSFGPKEYYGLPGLVLEAQNNFRYFRATKLILNPNNKILIKKPTKGIRITQKEFNRISKSAFNKIK
;
A
#
# COMPACT_ATOMS: atom_id res chain seq x y z
N TYR A 1 -2.98 -0.42 7.81
CA TYR A 1 -1.77 -0.55 6.97
C TYR A 1 -0.57 0.05 7.69
N TYR A 2 0.48 -0.70 7.80
CA TYR A 2 1.73 -0.28 8.44
C TYR A 2 2.92 -0.61 7.54
N GLN A 3 3.79 0.37 7.36
CA GLN A 3 5.05 0.25 6.60
C GLN A 3 6.19 0.83 7.44
N ASN A 4 7.37 0.25 7.35
CA ASN A 4 8.57 0.80 7.97
C ASN A 4 9.77 0.70 7.04
N THR A 5 10.85 1.37 7.39
CA THR A 5 12.09 1.38 6.59
C THR A 5 12.95 0.13 6.77
N SER A 6 12.75 -0.61 7.87
CA SER A 6 13.59 -1.75 8.25
C SER A 6 13.25 -3.02 7.48
N ASN A 7 11.99 -3.24 7.19
CA ASN A 7 11.53 -4.31 6.33
C ASN A 7 10.65 -3.73 5.21
N LYS A 8 10.73 -4.31 4.05
CA LYS A 8 9.97 -3.86 2.88
C LYS A 8 8.55 -4.45 2.85
N ASN A 9 8.08 -4.93 3.97
CA ASN A 9 6.79 -5.59 4.06
C ASN A 9 5.70 -4.59 4.45
N LEU A 10 4.52 -4.82 3.91
CA LEU A 10 3.29 -4.16 4.32
C LEU A 10 2.58 -5.06 5.34
N GLU A 11 2.25 -4.51 6.50
CA GLU A 11 1.46 -5.20 7.52
C GLU A 11 0.05 -4.61 7.55
N ILE A 12 -0.95 -5.46 7.40
CA ILE A 12 -2.35 -5.06 7.37
C ILE A 12 -3.06 -5.75 8.55
N GLN A 13 -3.51 -4.97 9.52
CA GLN A 13 -4.38 -5.49 10.57
C GLN A 13 -5.82 -5.52 10.05
N ASN A 14 -6.42 -6.70 10.03
CA ASN A 14 -7.78 -6.91 9.61
C ASN A 14 -8.52 -7.67 10.71
N CYS A 15 -9.60 -7.08 11.21
CA CYS A 15 -10.45 -7.71 12.23
C CYS A 15 -11.83 -8.01 11.64
N THR A 16 -12.31 -9.22 11.87
CA THR A 16 -13.67 -9.63 11.48
C THR A 16 -14.71 -9.02 12.42
N THR A 17 -15.96 -9.04 12.01
CA THR A 17 -17.09 -8.59 12.85
C THR A 17 -17.25 -9.43 14.11
N LEU A 18 -16.73 -10.67 14.13
CA LEU A 18 -16.74 -11.55 15.29
C LEU A 18 -15.57 -11.32 16.26
N GLY A 19 -14.72 -10.32 15.98
CA GLY A 19 -13.59 -9.95 16.83
C GLY A 19 -12.30 -10.71 16.58
N GLU A 20 -12.25 -11.62 15.62
CA GLU A 20 -11.01 -12.26 15.20
C GLU A 20 -10.13 -11.28 14.40
N CYS A 21 -8.88 -11.13 14.81
CA CYS A 21 -7.94 -10.23 14.14
C CYS A 21 -6.77 -11.00 13.53
N PHE A 22 -6.35 -10.54 12.36
CA PHE A 22 -5.19 -11.05 11.64
C PHE A 22 -4.23 -9.90 11.33
N ILE A 23 -2.94 -10.17 11.40
CA ILE A 23 -1.90 -9.31 10.87
C ILE A 23 -1.37 -9.96 9.60
N ILE A 24 -1.79 -9.44 8.47
CA ILE A 24 -1.42 -9.96 7.16
C ILE A 24 -0.09 -9.32 6.78
N VAL A 25 0.94 -10.13 6.63
CA VAL A 25 2.25 -9.68 6.15
C VAL A 25 2.32 -9.90 4.66
N SER A 26 2.45 -8.82 3.91
CA SER A 26 2.47 -8.83 2.45
C SER A 26 3.79 -8.25 1.95
N GLU A 27 4.46 -8.96 1.06
CA GLU A 27 5.63 -8.44 0.37
C GLU A 27 5.23 -7.56 -0.80
N ASN A 28 6.09 -6.58 -1.13
CA ASN A 28 5.86 -5.74 -2.30
C ASN A 28 6.21 -6.53 -3.57
N ASN A 29 5.19 -6.89 -4.31
CA ASN A 29 5.32 -7.59 -5.58
C ASN A 29 5.14 -6.68 -6.80
N ASN A 30 5.00 -5.37 -6.59
CA ASN A 30 4.88 -4.43 -7.69
C ASN A 30 6.23 -4.27 -8.40
N LYS A 31 6.26 -4.64 -9.67
CA LYS A 31 7.40 -4.39 -10.55
C LYS A 31 7.20 -3.06 -11.23
N TRP A 32 7.68 -2.01 -10.59
CA TRP A 32 7.53 -0.65 -11.10
C TRP A 32 8.41 -0.38 -12.29
N GLN A 33 7.80 0.22 -13.33
CA GLN A 33 8.51 0.81 -14.46
C GLN A 33 8.47 2.33 -14.31
N LEU A 34 9.65 2.93 -14.17
CA LEU A 34 9.79 4.37 -14.02
C LEU A 34 9.72 5.04 -15.39
N THR A 35 9.02 6.16 -15.48
CA THR A 35 8.91 6.95 -16.70
C THR A 35 9.50 8.36 -16.50
N GLN A 36 9.60 9.12 -17.57
CA GLN A 36 10.06 10.51 -17.55
C GLN A 36 8.90 11.53 -17.47
N GLU A 37 7.67 11.06 -17.45
CA GLU A 37 6.50 11.93 -17.29
C GLU A 37 6.46 12.52 -15.91
N THR A 38 6.18 13.83 -15.85
CA THR A 38 6.15 14.59 -14.59
C THR A 38 4.85 15.34 -14.43
N LYS A 39 4.47 15.59 -13.20
CA LYS A 39 3.46 16.57 -12.82
C LYS A 39 3.69 17.05 -11.38
N THR A 40 3.04 18.12 -10.98
CA THR A 40 3.14 18.67 -9.64
C THR A 40 1.92 18.26 -8.81
N ILE A 41 2.17 17.69 -7.63
CA ILE A 41 1.14 17.30 -6.67
C ILE A 41 1.52 17.85 -5.30
N ALA A 42 0.60 18.57 -4.64
CA ALA A 42 0.85 19.19 -3.33
C ALA A 42 2.18 19.98 -3.29
N ALA A 43 2.44 20.77 -4.33
CA ALA A 43 3.64 21.57 -4.55
C ALA A 43 4.95 20.75 -4.68
N ASN A 44 4.87 19.46 -4.98
CA ASN A 44 6.04 18.60 -5.20
C ASN A 44 6.07 18.08 -6.64
N LEU A 45 7.26 18.13 -7.26
CA LEU A 45 7.47 17.51 -8.56
C LEU A 45 7.42 15.99 -8.41
N CYS A 46 6.53 15.36 -9.16
CA CYS A 46 6.34 13.91 -9.16
C CYS A 46 6.65 13.32 -10.52
N TYR A 47 7.17 12.09 -10.50
CA TYR A 47 7.39 11.26 -11.67
C TYR A 47 6.39 10.12 -11.71
N LYS A 48 5.98 9.75 -12.91
CA LYS A 48 5.06 8.64 -13.14
C LYS A 48 5.80 7.31 -13.13
N ALA A 49 5.22 6.34 -12.44
CA ALA A 49 5.61 4.94 -12.52
C ALA A 49 4.38 4.08 -12.84
N THR A 50 4.59 3.00 -13.55
CA THR A 50 3.53 2.05 -13.91
C THR A 50 3.89 0.65 -13.42
N ALA A 51 2.87 -0.15 -13.13
CA ALA A 51 3.02 -1.56 -12.81
C ALA A 51 1.79 -2.33 -13.24
N ILE A 52 1.92 -3.64 -13.35
CA ILE A 52 0.81 -4.53 -13.66
C ILE A 52 0.67 -5.52 -12.51
N GLN A 53 -0.52 -5.59 -11.95
CA GLN A 53 -0.91 -6.64 -10.99
C GLN A 53 -1.77 -7.68 -11.67
N ILE A 54 -1.63 -8.93 -11.26
CA ILE A 54 -2.50 -10.01 -11.71
C ILE A 54 -3.32 -10.47 -10.51
N LYS A 55 -4.64 -10.28 -10.59
CA LYS A 55 -5.60 -10.76 -9.58
C LYS A 55 -6.70 -11.54 -10.29
N ASN A 56 -6.95 -12.76 -9.81
CA ASN A 56 -7.97 -13.65 -10.39
C ASN A 56 -7.82 -13.83 -11.92
N ASN A 57 -6.60 -14.03 -12.38
CA ASN A 57 -6.22 -14.15 -13.80
C ASN A 57 -6.52 -12.90 -14.66
N LYS A 58 -6.79 -11.75 -14.03
CA LYS A 58 -7.00 -10.48 -14.73
C LYS A 58 -5.80 -9.55 -14.50
N LYS A 59 -5.38 -8.89 -15.56
CA LYS A 59 -4.38 -7.83 -15.49
C LYS A 59 -5.03 -6.54 -15.01
N ILE A 60 -4.39 -5.91 -14.04
CA ILE A 60 -4.80 -4.61 -13.49
C ILE A 60 -3.64 -3.66 -13.67
N ASP A 61 -3.83 -2.64 -14.47
CA ASP A 61 -2.83 -1.59 -14.66
C ASP A 61 -2.84 -0.64 -13.47
N ILE A 62 -1.65 -0.32 -12.98
CA ILE A 62 -1.43 0.61 -11.89
C ILE A 62 -0.60 1.78 -12.40
N VAL A 63 -1.01 2.98 -12.04
CA VAL A 63 -0.25 4.20 -12.24
C VAL A 63 -0.01 4.85 -10.89
N ALA A 64 1.24 5.19 -10.59
CA ALA A 64 1.61 5.92 -9.40
C ALA A 64 2.48 7.13 -9.76
N TRP A 65 2.35 8.18 -8.94
CA TRP A 65 3.17 9.38 -9.04
C TRP A 65 3.90 9.56 -7.72
N TYR A 66 5.22 9.61 -7.78
CA TYR A 66 6.08 9.68 -6.62
C TYR A 66 6.97 10.93 -6.64
N ALA A 67 7.24 11.47 -5.46
CA ALA A 67 8.05 12.65 -5.27
C ALA A 67 9.48 12.27 -4.82
N PRO A 68 10.50 12.36 -5.71
CA PRO A 68 11.88 12.02 -5.35
C PRO A 68 12.47 12.94 -4.26
N ASN A 69 11.95 14.16 -4.13
CA ASN A 69 12.37 15.10 -3.08
C ASN A 69 12.02 14.63 -1.66
N ILE A 70 11.11 13.67 -1.56
CA ILE A 70 10.75 13.03 -0.30
C ILE A 70 11.24 11.58 -0.37
N PRO A 71 12.50 11.31 0.02
CA PRO A 71 13.20 10.06 -0.30
C PRO A 71 12.82 8.92 0.63
N VAL A 72 11.54 8.62 0.71
CA VAL A 72 10.99 7.47 1.43
C VAL A 72 10.21 6.60 0.47
N SER A 73 10.23 5.28 0.67
CA SER A 73 9.56 4.34 -0.24
C SER A 73 8.12 4.03 0.15
N PHE A 74 7.47 4.97 0.84
CA PHE A 74 6.10 4.78 1.34
C PHE A 74 5.05 5.24 0.33
N GLY A 75 3.84 4.75 0.50
CA GLY A 75 2.68 5.13 -0.27
C GLY A 75 1.39 4.59 0.32
N PRO A 76 0.24 4.97 -0.26
CA PRO A 76 -1.05 4.49 0.21
C PRO A 76 -1.20 2.99 -0.08
N LYS A 77 -1.65 2.24 0.92
CA LYS A 77 -1.93 0.79 0.83
C LYS A 77 -0.75 0.01 0.22
N GLU A 78 -0.99 -0.74 -0.84
CA GLU A 78 -0.01 -1.55 -1.55
C GLU A 78 0.85 -0.76 -2.57
N TYR A 79 0.60 0.53 -2.76
CA TYR A 79 1.32 1.36 -3.73
C TYR A 79 2.56 2.02 -3.10
N TYR A 80 3.61 1.24 -2.92
CA TYR A 80 4.86 1.66 -2.29
C TYR A 80 6.06 0.99 -2.96
N GLY A 81 7.26 1.32 -2.53
CA GLY A 81 8.50 0.75 -3.07
C GLY A 81 9.08 1.54 -4.24
N LEU A 82 8.67 2.77 -4.44
CA LEU A 82 9.23 3.71 -5.41
C LEU A 82 10.33 4.58 -4.77
N PRO A 83 11.23 5.18 -5.55
CA PRO A 83 12.31 6.02 -5.02
C PRO A 83 11.82 7.42 -4.62
N GLY A 84 10.73 7.49 -3.90
CA GLY A 84 10.09 8.68 -3.38
C GLY A 84 8.70 8.39 -2.86
N LEU A 85 8.16 9.30 -2.05
CA LEU A 85 6.82 9.18 -1.49
C LEU A 85 5.77 9.20 -2.60
N VAL A 86 4.89 8.20 -2.62
CA VAL A 86 3.78 8.14 -3.57
C VAL A 86 2.69 9.13 -3.12
N LEU A 87 2.43 10.15 -3.94
CA LEU A 87 1.43 11.18 -3.68
C LEU A 87 0.12 10.95 -4.46
N GLU A 88 0.15 10.13 -5.48
CA GLU A 88 -1.04 9.74 -6.22
C GLU A 88 -0.86 8.31 -6.74
N ALA A 89 -1.90 7.50 -6.63
CA ALA A 89 -1.91 6.14 -7.15
C ALA A 89 -3.32 5.77 -7.61
N GLN A 90 -3.41 5.04 -8.70
CA GLN A 90 -4.69 4.58 -9.22
C GLN A 90 -4.58 3.22 -9.90
N ASN A 91 -5.69 2.53 -9.91
CA ASN A 91 -5.98 1.39 -10.77
C ASN A 91 -7.40 1.54 -11.32
N ASN A 92 -7.94 0.51 -11.96
CA ASN A 92 -9.28 0.57 -12.57
C ASN A 92 -10.41 0.80 -11.55
N PHE A 93 -10.16 0.60 -10.25
CA PHE A 93 -11.19 0.59 -9.22
C PHE A 93 -10.97 1.64 -8.14
N ARG A 94 -9.74 2.14 -7.98
CA ARG A 94 -9.36 3.01 -6.88
C ARG A 94 -8.48 4.15 -7.35
N TYR A 95 -8.67 5.30 -6.70
CA TYR A 95 -7.87 6.49 -6.92
C TYR A 95 -7.52 7.12 -5.58
N PHE A 96 -6.23 7.39 -5.37
CA PHE A 96 -5.71 8.08 -4.19
C PHE A 96 -4.90 9.27 -4.64
N ARG A 97 -5.13 10.41 -4.01
CA ARG A 97 -4.33 11.61 -4.22
C ARG A 97 -4.13 12.35 -2.91
N ALA A 98 -2.90 12.72 -2.61
CA ALA A 98 -2.59 13.57 -1.47
C ALA A 98 -3.14 14.98 -1.71
N THR A 99 -3.96 15.47 -0.81
CA THR A 99 -4.49 16.83 -0.83
C THR A 99 -3.70 17.77 0.06
N LYS A 100 -3.08 17.22 1.10
CA LYS A 100 -2.26 17.97 2.06
C LYS A 100 -1.10 17.09 2.52
N LEU A 101 0.08 17.69 2.57
CA LEU A 101 1.30 17.04 3.04
C LEU A 101 1.95 17.92 4.12
N ILE A 102 2.22 17.32 5.27
CA ILE A 102 2.93 17.98 6.36
C ILE A 102 4.21 17.18 6.61
N LEU A 103 5.33 17.80 6.30
CA LEU A 103 6.65 17.25 6.59
C LEU A 103 7.15 17.81 7.94
N ASN A 104 7.73 16.94 8.75
CA ASN A 104 8.27 17.30 10.06
C ASN A 104 7.25 18.08 10.92
N PRO A 105 6.10 17.48 11.27
CA PRO A 105 5.09 18.16 12.07
C PRO A 105 5.65 18.56 13.42
N ASN A 106 5.24 19.73 13.95
CA ASN A 106 5.66 20.22 15.25
C ASN A 106 5.31 19.27 16.40
N ASN A 107 4.20 18.55 16.27
CA ASN A 107 3.79 17.53 17.23
C ASN A 107 4.28 16.16 16.75
N LYS A 108 5.01 15.46 17.62
CA LYS A 108 5.49 14.11 17.33
C LYS A 108 4.32 13.15 17.20
N ILE A 109 4.14 12.61 16.00
CA ILE A 109 3.11 11.60 15.73
C ILE A 109 3.69 10.22 16.02
N LEU A 110 3.04 9.48 16.91
CA LEU A 110 3.43 8.11 17.23
C LEU A 110 2.66 7.14 16.32
N ILE A 111 3.37 6.48 15.41
CA ILE A 111 2.82 5.42 14.58
C ILE A 111 3.17 4.09 15.22
N LYS A 112 2.13 3.31 15.59
CA LYS A 112 2.30 2.01 16.24
C LYS A 112 2.18 0.88 15.23
N LYS A 113 3.13 -0.05 15.32
CA LYS A 113 3.05 -1.31 14.59
C LYS A 113 1.84 -2.13 15.07
N PRO A 114 1.07 -2.77 14.16
CA PRO A 114 -0.03 -3.63 14.57
C PRO A 114 0.49 -4.80 15.42
N THR A 115 -0.19 -5.05 16.53
CA THR A 115 0.16 -6.13 17.47
C THR A 115 -0.98 -7.10 17.75
N LYS A 116 -2.22 -6.68 17.48
CA LYS A 116 -3.42 -7.48 17.75
C LYS A 116 -3.72 -8.40 16.58
N GLY A 117 -3.64 -9.70 16.81
CA GLY A 117 -4.06 -10.71 15.85
C GLY A 117 -2.96 -11.73 15.53
N ILE A 118 -3.34 -12.75 14.78
CA ILE A 118 -2.45 -13.81 14.32
C ILE A 118 -1.71 -13.33 13.07
N ARG A 119 -0.39 -13.46 13.07
CA ARG A 119 0.45 -13.11 11.90
C ARG A 119 0.38 -14.21 10.87
N ILE A 120 -0.10 -13.88 9.67
CA ILE A 120 -0.26 -14.80 8.55
C ILE A 120 0.16 -14.14 7.23
N THR A 121 0.39 -14.96 6.22
CA THR A 121 0.64 -14.48 4.86
C THR A 121 -0.67 -14.09 4.16
N GLN A 122 -0.56 -13.31 3.11
CA GLN A 122 -1.72 -12.97 2.27
C GLN A 122 -2.39 -14.22 1.67
N LYS A 123 -1.59 -15.21 1.30
CA LYS A 123 -2.08 -16.49 0.75
C LYS A 123 -2.91 -17.27 1.79
N GLU A 124 -2.43 -17.34 3.02
CA GLU A 124 -3.14 -18.00 4.12
C GLU A 124 -4.44 -17.27 4.46
N PHE A 125 -4.41 -15.94 4.52
CA PHE A 125 -5.61 -15.14 4.75
C PHE A 125 -6.66 -15.37 3.66
N ASN A 126 -6.25 -15.39 2.40
CA ASN A 126 -7.15 -15.65 1.27
C ASN A 126 -7.79 -17.05 1.36
N ARG A 127 -7.01 -18.06 1.81
CA ARG A 127 -7.52 -19.42 2.02
C ARG A 127 -8.57 -19.48 3.11
N ILE A 128 -8.32 -18.84 4.25
CA ILE A 128 -9.24 -18.77 5.39
C ILE A 128 -10.53 -18.04 4.98
N SER A 129 -10.42 -16.93 4.29
CA SER A 129 -11.57 -16.14 3.83
C SER A 129 -12.46 -16.92 2.86
N LYS A 130 -11.86 -17.62 1.91
CA LYS A 130 -12.61 -18.50 0.99
C LYS A 130 -13.32 -19.63 1.71
N SER A 131 -12.66 -20.28 2.66
CA SER A 131 -13.24 -21.35 3.47
C SER A 131 -14.43 -20.87 4.29
N ALA A 132 -14.31 -19.70 4.92
CA ALA A 132 -15.38 -19.09 5.69
C ALA A 132 -16.58 -18.73 4.79
N PHE A 133 -16.32 -18.15 3.61
CA PHE A 133 -17.36 -17.80 2.64
C PHE A 133 -18.13 -19.03 2.14
N ASN A 134 -17.43 -20.13 1.88
CA ASN A 134 -18.06 -21.38 1.42
C ASN A 134 -18.93 -22.04 2.50
N LYS A 135 -18.65 -21.81 3.79
CA LYS A 135 -19.47 -22.31 4.91
C LYS A 135 -20.80 -21.55 5.09
N ILE A 136 -20.89 -20.33 4.57
CA ILE A 136 -22.10 -19.49 4.65
C ILE A 136 -23.09 -19.83 3.53
N LYS A 137 -22.62 -20.46 2.48
CA LYS A 137 -23.48 -20.98 1.41
C LYS A 137 -24.05 -22.34 1.83
#